data_bd6e6ed551dd53371ee6531cb128d5c1
#
_entry.id   bd6e6ed551dd53371ee6531cb128d5c1
#
_cell.length_a   1.000
_cell.length_b   1.000
_cell.length_c   1.000
_cell.angle_alpha   90.00
_cell.angle_beta   90.00
_cell.angle_gamma   90.00
#
_symmetry.space_group_name_H-M   'P 1'
#
loop_
_entity.id
_entity.type
_entity.pdbx_description
1 polymer ?
#
loop_
_entity_poly.entity_id
_entity_poly.type
_entity_poly.pdbx_seq_one_letter_code
_entity_poly.pdbx_strand_id
1 'polypeptide(L)'
;MGRGQLESRGGTEVAVQGGSPASAALGTSYCNSREAEAVAFALELLVSRGDVEVEDVGIITPYSAQVRLLQDVVGASRRSAAAASSTPASRDGGEGELSGKRGGTLMPEIASVDGYQGREKEVIILSAVRSNHGGRVGFLGDWRRLNVAITRARRGLVVVGDPDTLARDR
;
A
#
# COMPACT_ATOMS: atom_id res chain seq x y z
N MET A 1 30.73 14.94 25.38
CA MET A 1 30.50 14.93 23.92
C MET A 1 29.22 14.18 23.66
N GLY A 2 28.09 14.92 23.63
CA GLY A 2 26.75 14.35 23.38
C GLY A 2 26.51 14.21 21.90
N ARG A 3 26.23 12.99 21.45
CA ARG A 3 25.68 12.76 20.11
C ARG A 3 24.18 13.09 20.17
N GLY A 4 23.82 14.26 19.65
CA GLY A 4 22.42 14.60 19.44
C GLY A 4 21.81 13.64 18.44
N GLN A 5 20.79 12.90 18.86
CA GLN A 5 19.86 12.22 17.95
C GLN A 5 19.04 13.30 17.26
N LEU A 6 19.25 13.46 15.97
CA LEU A 6 18.37 14.24 15.10
C LEU A 6 17.11 13.40 14.86
N GLU A 7 16.04 13.72 15.56
CA GLU A 7 14.72 13.20 15.26
C GLU A 7 14.29 13.66 13.85
N SER A 8 14.19 12.70 12.96
CA SER A 8 13.70 12.90 11.59
C SER A 8 12.19 13.20 11.62
N ARG A 9 11.78 14.37 11.16
CA ARG A 9 10.38 14.79 10.97
C ARG A 9 9.72 14.16 9.71
N GLY A 10 10.25 13.10 9.17
CA GLY A 10 9.69 12.35 8.04
C GLY A 10 9.32 10.93 8.46
N GLY A 11 8.43 10.29 7.73
CA GLY A 11 8.11 8.87 7.93
C GLY A 11 9.38 8.04 7.89
N THR A 12 9.57 7.19 8.91
CA THR A 12 10.80 6.41 9.06
C THR A 12 10.81 5.27 8.03
N GLU A 13 11.54 5.45 6.94
CA GLU A 13 11.87 4.32 6.06
C GLU A 13 12.84 3.40 6.80
N VAL A 14 12.58 2.10 6.77
CA VAL A 14 13.45 1.08 7.35
C VAL A 14 13.99 0.19 6.24
N ALA A 15 15.33 0.05 6.21
CA ALA A 15 15.98 -0.92 5.35
C ALA A 15 15.81 -2.33 5.93
N VAL A 16 15.22 -3.24 5.16
CA VAL A 16 15.02 -4.63 5.56
C VAL A 16 16.03 -5.50 4.80
N GLN A 17 16.95 -6.12 5.54
CA GLN A 17 17.82 -7.15 4.96
C GLN A 17 17.06 -8.47 4.91
N GLY A 18 16.99 -9.07 3.71
CA GLY A 18 16.33 -10.36 3.54
C GLY A 18 17.03 -11.46 4.33
N GLY A 19 16.26 -12.17 5.18
CA GLY A 19 16.76 -13.21 6.08
C GLY A 19 17.14 -14.56 5.43
N SER A 20 17.45 -14.58 4.12
CA SER A 20 17.90 -15.80 3.41
C SER A 20 19.11 -15.47 2.52
N PRO A 21 20.13 -16.36 2.42
CA PRO A 21 21.30 -16.13 1.58
C PRO A 21 20.98 -15.95 0.07
N ALA A 22 19.85 -16.47 -0.42
CA ALA A 22 19.34 -16.21 -1.77
C ALA A 22 18.78 -14.78 -1.94
N SER A 23 18.40 -14.10 -0.88
CA SER A 23 17.86 -12.73 -0.88
C SER A 23 18.95 -11.65 -0.81
N ALA A 24 20.15 -11.99 -0.41
CA ALA A 24 21.30 -11.06 -0.38
C ALA A 24 21.70 -10.56 -1.78
N ALA A 25 21.39 -11.33 -2.83
CA ALA A 25 21.64 -10.97 -4.23
C ALA A 25 20.60 -9.98 -4.80
N LEU A 26 19.47 -9.73 -4.10
CA LEU A 26 18.34 -8.91 -4.56
C LEU A 26 18.36 -7.45 -4.04
N GLY A 27 19.42 -7.04 -3.35
CA GLY A 27 19.55 -5.69 -2.83
C GLY A 27 18.72 -5.41 -1.56
N THR A 28 18.94 -4.24 -0.98
CA THR A 28 18.23 -3.77 0.23
C THR A 28 16.80 -3.41 -0.12
N SER A 29 15.81 -4.02 0.53
CA SER A 29 14.40 -3.64 0.42
C SER A 29 14.04 -2.63 1.52
N TYR A 30 13.13 -1.72 1.24
CA TYR A 30 12.69 -0.68 2.17
C TYR A 30 11.21 -0.82 2.50
N CYS A 31 10.82 -0.40 3.69
CA CYS A 31 9.43 -0.23 4.06
C CYS A 31 9.23 1.05 4.89
N ASN A 32 7.99 1.55 4.91
CA ASN A 32 7.60 2.77 5.61
C ASN A 32 6.20 2.54 6.22
N SER A 33 6.14 2.40 7.55
CA SER A 33 4.89 2.09 8.24
C SER A 33 3.88 3.23 8.19
N ARG A 34 4.35 4.49 8.25
CA ARG A 34 3.46 5.66 8.15
C ARG A 34 2.80 5.76 6.78
N GLU A 35 3.55 5.44 5.72
CA GLU A 35 2.95 5.37 4.39
C GLU A 35 1.96 4.21 4.27
N ALA A 36 2.25 3.05 4.87
CA ALA A 36 1.32 1.93 4.85
C ALA A 36 0.00 2.26 5.55
N GLU A 37 0.04 2.97 6.69
CA GLU A 37 -1.15 3.47 7.38
C GLU A 37 -1.91 4.51 6.54
N ALA A 38 -1.19 5.44 5.89
CA ALA A 38 -1.80 6.43 5.01
C ALA A 38 -2.46 5.80 3.78
N VAL A 39 -1.85 4.74 3.20
CA VAL A 39 -2.43 3.95 2.12
C VAL A 39 -3.71 3.25 2.56
N ALA A 40 -3.71 2.62 3.74
CA ALA A 40 -4.90 1.97 4.28
C ALA A 40 -6.03 2.99 4.51
N PHE A 41 -5.72 4.16 5.06
CA PHE A 41 -6.68 5.24 5.24
C PHE A 41 -7.23 5.75 3.88
N ALA A 42 -6.38 5.96 2.89
CA ALA A 42 -6.80 6.40 1.56
C ALA A 42 -7.72 5.37 0.89
N LEU A 43 -7.42 4.07 1.01
CA LEU A 43 -8.29 3.00 0.54
C LEU A 43 -9.68 3.04 1.17
N GLU A 44 -9.74 3.12 2.51
CA GLU A 44 -11.02 3.18 3.22
C GLU A 44 -11.83 4.43 2.83
N LEU A 45 -11.16 5.55 2.64
CA LEU A 45 -11.82 6.79 2.20
C LEU A 45 -12.41 6.66 0.79
N LEU A 46 -11.70 6.04 -0.14
CA LEU A 46 -12.17 5.80 -1.52
C LEU A 46 -13.40 4.87 -1.54
N VAL A 47 -13.30 3.76 -0.80
CA VAL A 47 -14.36 2.74 -0.78
C VAL A 47 -15.60 3.22 0.00
N SER A 48 -15.41 3.97 1.08
CA SER A 48 -16.53 4.46 1.91
C SER A 48 -17.48 5.41 1.18
N ARG A 49 -17.02 6.06 0.10
CA ARG A 49 -17.83 6.93 -0.74
C ARG A 49 -18.72 6.18 -1.75
N GLY A 50 -18.47 4.87 -1.93
CA GLY A 50 -19.27 4.01 -2.80
C GLY A 50 -19.01 4.20 -4.31
N ASP A 51 -18.03 5.03 -4.69
CA ASP A 51 -17.69 5.29 -6.09
C ASP A 51 -16.76 4.23 -6.69
N VAL A 52 -16.08 3.46 -5.83
CA VAL A 52 -15.08 2.46 -6.21
C VAL A 52 -15.19 1.24 -5.30
N GLU A 53 -15.24 0.06 -5.88
CA GLU A 53 -15.16 -1.20 -5.13
C GLU A 53 -13.71 -1.53 -4.77
N VAL A 54 -13.51 -2.31 -3.70
CA VAL A 54 -12.15 -2.70 -3.25
C VAL A 54 -11.37 -3.42 -4.35
N GLU A 55 -12.06 -4.24 -5.14
CA GLU A 55 -11.48 -5.03 -6.23
C GLU A 55 -11.01 -4.17 -7.42
N ASP A 56 -11.55 -2.95 -7.53
CA ASP A 56 -11.17 -1.96 -8.56
C ASP A 56 -9.98 -1.09 -8.13
N VAL A 57 -9.50 -1.26 -6.90
CA VAL A 57 -8.31 -0.56 -6.39
C VAL A 57 -7.09 -1.46 -6.47
N GLY A 58 -6.01 -0.94 -7.02
CA GLY A 58 -4.69 -1.53 -6.98
C GLY A 58 -3.74 -0.72 -6.08
N ILE A 59 -2.89 -1.39 -5.34
CA ILE A 59 -1.84 -0.76 -4.53
C ILE A 59 -0.49 -1.19 -5.07
N ILE A 60 0.31 -0.22 -5.49
CA ILE A 60 1.62 -0.45 -6.10
C ILE A 60 2.70 0.18 -5.24
N THR A 61 3.81 -0.51 -5.09
CA THR A 61 5.00 0.01 -4.40
C THR A 61 6.28 -0.53 -5.05
N PRO A 62 7.42 0.19 -4.99
CA PRO A 62 8.67 -0.29 -5.55
C PRO A 62 9.31 -1.46 -4.81
N TYR A 63 8.98 -1.68 -3.54
CA TYR A 63 9.75 -2.54 -2.65
C TYR A 63 8.94 -3.72 -2.10
N SER A 64 9.49 -4.93 -2.19
CA SER A 64 8.84 -6.16 -1.72
C SER A 64 8.58 -6.17 -0.20
N ALA A 65 9.44 -5.50 0.60
CA ALA A 65 9.19 -5.35 2.03
C ALA A 65 7.93 -4.51 2.30
N GLN A 66 7.71 -3.45 1.51
CA GLN A 66 6.50 -2.63 1.60
C GLN A 66 5.25 -3.39 1.15
N VAL A 67 5.36 -4.26 0.14
CA VAL A 67 4.23 -5.11 -0.27
C VAL A 67 3.72 -5.94 0.90
N ARG A 68 4.61 -6.60 1.64
CA ARG A 68 4.25 -7.41 2.82
C ARG A 68 3.62 -6.56 3.91
N LEU A 69 4.23 -5.43 4.23
CA LEU A 69 3.71 -4.50 5.24
C LEU A 69 2.32 -3.98 4.86
N LEU A 70 2.11 -3.63 3.60
CA LEU A 70 0.80 -3.18 3.11
C LEU A 70 -0.25 -4.29 3.20
N GLN A 71 0.10 -5.55 2.88
CA GLN A 71 -0.81 -6.68 3.03
C GLN A 71 -1.25 -6.86 4.48
N ASP A 72 -0.34 -6.70 5.44
CA ASP A 72 -0.64 -6.82 6.87
C ASP A 72 -1.52 -5.65 7.36
N VAL A 73 -1.12 -4.41 7.07
CA VAL A 73 -1.80 -3.19 7.55
C VAL A 73 -3.19 -3.05 6.92
N VAL A 74 -3.29 -3.16 5.59
CA VAL A 74 -4.56 -3.09 4.87
C VAL A 74 -5.47 -4.25 5.28
N GLY A 75 -4.93 -5.47 5.42
CA GLY A 75 -5.68 -6.61 5.88
C GLY A 75 -6.25 -6.43 7.29
N ALA A 76 -5.50 -5.81 8.20
CA ALA A 76 -5.99 -5.49 9.55
C ALA A 76 -7.10 -4.43 9.51
N SER A 77 -6.90 -3.34 8.74
CA SER A 77 -7.90 -2.28 8.55
C SER A 77 -9.20 -2.83 7.98
N ARG A 78 -9.13 -3.63 6.92
CA ARG A 78 -10.31 -4.22 6.27
C ARG A 78 -11.08 -5.17 7.19
N ARG A 79 -10.38 -5.99 7.99
CA ARG A 79 -11.05 -6.85 9.00
C ARG A 79 -11.76 -6.02 10.06
N SER A 80 -11.15 -4.94 10.52
CA SER A 80 -11.76 -4.03 11.50
C SER A 80 -13.02 -3.35 10.94
N ALA A 81 -12.96 -2.86 9.70
CA ALA A 81 -14.11 -2.26 9.02
C ALA A 81 -15.26 -3.26 8.83
N ALA A 82 -14.96 -4.48 8.43
CA ALA A 82 -15.95 -5.53 8.27
C ALA A 82 -16.62 -5.90 9.62
N ALA A 83 -15.85 -5.96 10.71
CA ALA A 83 -16.37 -6.21 12.04
C ALA A 83 -17.29 -5.08 12.54
N ALA A 84 -16.96 -3.82 12.23
CA ALA A 84 -17.76 -2.67 12.60
C ALA A 84 -19.10 -2.59 11.83
N SER A 85 -19.16 -3.11 10.61
CA SER A 85 -20.37 -3.13 9.78
C SER A 85 -21.31 -4.31 10.08
N SER A 86 -20.86 -5.33 10.80
CA SER A 86 -21.68 -6.46 11.24
C SER A 86 -22.44 -6.11 12.52
N THR A 87 -23.55 -5.39 12.39
CA THR A 87 -24.55 -5.28 13.48
C THR A 87 -25.15 -6.67 13.74
N PRO A 88 -25.29 -7.13 14.99
CA PRO A 88 -25.96 -8.40 15.26
C PRO A 88 -27.43 -8.26 14.88
N ALA A 89 -27.79 -8.71 13.67
CA ALA A 89 -29.18 -8.85 13.29
C ALA A 89 -29.84 -9.86 14.24
N SER A 90 -30.92 -9.43 14.90
CA SER A 90 -31.82 -10.26 15.70
C SER A 90 -32.13 -11.55 14.98
N ARG A 91 -31.92 -12.67 15.68
CA ARG A 91 -32.36 -14.00 15.24
C ARG A 91 -33.87 -13.98 15.14
N ASP A 92 -34.40 -13.86 13.96
CA ASP A 92 -35.74 -14.32 13.64
C ASP A 92 -35.62 -15.29 12.46
N GLY A 93 -36.30 -16.45 12.63
CA GLY A 93 -36.12 -17.61 11.77
C GLY A 93 -36.76 -17.37 10.40
N GLY A 94 -35.99 -17.58 9.36
CA GLY A 94 -36.43 -17.65 7.98
C GLY A 94 -35.39 -18.39 7.17
N GLU A 95 -35.65 -19.68 6.88
CA GLU A 95 -34.86 -20.47 5.93
C GLU A 95 -35.06 -19.88 4.53
N GLY A 96 -34.08 -19.07 4.09
CA GLY A 96 -34.00 -18.60 2.74
C GLY A 96 -32.62 -18.97 2.21
N GLU A 97 -32.58 -19.88 1.24
CA GLU A 97 -31.40 -20.26 0.48
C GLU A 97 -30.80 -19.03 -0.22
N LEU A 98 -29.78 -18.40 0.38
CA LEU A 98 -28.99 -17.36 -0.25
C LEU A 98 -27.64 -17.96 -0.67
N SER A 99 -27.51 -18.13 -1.97
CA SER A 99 -26.27 -18.40 -2.69
C SER A 99 -25.07 -17.67 -2.03
N GLY A 100 -24.24 -18.47 -1.33
CA GLY A 100 -23.18 -17.92 -0.47
C GLY A 100 -22.07 -17.24 -1.25
N LYS A 101 -22.08 -15.93 -1.32
CA LYS A 101 -20.82 -15.17 -1.37
C LYS A 101 -20.13 -15.38 -0.02
N ARG A 102 -19.10 -16.21 -0.01
CA ARG A 102 -18.26 -16.47 1.16
C ARG A 102 -17.78 -15.12 1.68
N GLY A 103 -18.10 -14.80 2.92
CA GLY A 103 -17.74 -13.56 3.62
C GLY A 103 -16.22 -13.49 3.93
N GLY A 104 -15.39 -13.55 2.91
CA GLY A 104 -13.99 -13.19 2.98
C GLY A 104 -13.87 -11.66 2.96
N THR A 105 -13.07 -11.10 3.82
CA THR A 105 -12.73 -9.68 3.74
C THR A 105 -12.10 -9.40 2.37
N LEU A 106 -12.80 -8.62 1.54
CA LEU A 106 -12.31 -8.25 0.21
C LEU A 106 -11.02 -7.44 0.35
N MET A 107 -10.00 -7.81 -0.39
CA MET A 107 -8.69 -7.18 -0.38
C MET A 107 -8.38 -6.58 -1.75
N PRO A 108 -7.78 -5.36 -1.80
CA PRO A 108 -7.26 -4.82 -3.03
C PRO A 108 -6.07 -5.66 -3.53
N GLU A 109 -5.74 -5.54 -4.79
CA GLU A 109 -4.55 -6.14 -5.33
C GLU A 109 -3.31 -5.33 -4.92
N ILE A 110 -2.37 -5.95 -4.18
CA ILE A 110 -1.16 -5.30 -3.67
C ILE A 110 0.07 -5.99 -4.28
N ALA A 111 0.87 -5.26 -5.05
CA ALA A 111 2.06 -5.83 -5.70
C ALA A 111 3.18 -4.81 -5.90
N SER A 112 4.36 -5.30 -6.25
CA SER A 112 5.46 -4.44 -6.69
C SER A 112 5.20 -3.89 -8.10
N VAL A 113 5.89 -2.81 -8.48
CA VAL A 113 5.80 -2.23 -9.83
C VAL A 113 6.03 -3.30 -10.91
N ASP A 114 7.07 -4.11 -10.76
CA ASP A 114 7.38 -5.17 -11.72
C ASP A 114 6.32 -6.29 -11.71
N GLY A 115 5.75 -6.60 -10.54
CA GLY A 115 4.67 -7.58 -10.39
C GLY A 115 3.32 -7.09 -10.91
N TYR A 116 3.18 -5.79 -11.15
CA TYR A 116 1.93 -5.17 -11.66
C TYR A 116 1.93 -4.98 -13.18
N GLN A 117 2.97 -5.42 -13.87
CA GLN A 117 3.05 -5.31 -15.34
C GLN A 117 1.90 -6.07 -16.03
N GLY A 118 1.29 -5.43 -17.01
CA GLY A 118 0.16 -5.99 -17.76
C GLY A 118 -1.19 -5.95 -17.03
N ARG A 119 -1.27 -5.39 -15.83
CA ARG A 119 -2.51 -5.23 -15.06
C ARG A 119 -2.91 -3.76 -15.01
N GLU A 120 -4.21 -3.51 -14.86
CA GLU A 120 -4.79 -2.17 -14.75
C GLU A 120 -5.94 -2.21 -13.74
N LYS A 121 -6.18 -1.09 -13.06
CA LYS A 121 -7.31 -0.91 -12.14
C LYS A 121 -7.94 0.47 -12.35
N GLU A 122 -9.17 0.63 -11.89
CA GLU A 122 -9.85 1.93 -11.96
C GLU A 122 -9.08 2.98 -11.15
N VAL A 123 -8.63 2.62 -9.95
CA VAL A 123 -7.82 3.48 -9.10
C VAL A 123 -6.53 2.77 -8.69
N ILE A 124 -5.42 3.47 -8.77
CA ILE A 124 -4.12 3.03 -8.25
C ILE A 124 -3.72 3.90 -7.07
N ILE A 125 -3.28 3.27 -5.99
CA ILE A 125 -2.58 3.93 -4.89
C ILE A 125 -1.11 3.53 -4.97
N LEU A 126 -0.22 4.51 -5.21
CA LEU A 126 1.23 4.32 -5.28
C LEU A 126 1.86 4.73 -3.94
N SER A 127 2.52 3.79 -3.24
CA SER A 127 3.35 4.08 -2.07
C SER A 127 4.81 4.22 -2.50
N ALA A 128 5.36 5.43 -2.34
CA ALA A 128 6.72 5.77 -2.75
C ALA A 128 7.80 5.22 -1.82
N VAL A 129 7.48 5.04 -0.55
CA VAL A 129 8.30 4.46 0.53
C VAL A 129 9.44 5.38 0.99
N ARG A 130 10.14 6.02 0.06
CA ARG A 130 11.37 6.74 0.38
C ARG A 130 11.07 8.05 1.09
N SER A 131 11.68 8.18 2.29
CA SER A 131 11.64 9.38 3.12
C SER A 131 12.99 9.56 3.80
N ASN A 132 13.85 10.43 3.24
CA ASN A 132 15.20 10.64 3.75
C ASN A 132 15.73 12.05 3.43
N HIS A 133 16.61 12.55 4.30
CA HIS A 133 17.19 13.89 4.16
C HIS A 133 18.10 14.07 2.92
N GLY A 134 18.60 12.95 2.37
CA GLY A 134 19.50 12.98 1.20
C GLY A 134 18.76 13.11 -0.14
N GLY A 135 17.42 13.14 -0.15
CA GLY A 135 16.61 13.20 -1.37
C GLY A 135 16.79 11.96 -2.28
N ARG A 136 17.18 10.83 -1.70
CA ARG A 136 17.42 9.61 -2.49
C ARG A 136 16.12 8.88 -2.74
N VAL A 137 15.60 8.97 -3.95
CA VAL A 137 14.34 8.31 -4.34
C VAL A 137 14.52 6.84 -4.74
N GLY A 138 15.75 6.38 -4.95
CA GLY A 138 16.06 4.98 -5.24
C GLY A 138 15.38 4.49 -6.52
N PHE A 139 14.54 3.46 -6.37
CA PHE A 139 13.82 2.84 -7.49
C PHE A 139 12.94 3.81 -8.30
N LEU A 140 12.40 4.85 -7.66
CA LEU A 140 11.56 5.84 -8.34
C LEU A 140 12.36 6.76 -9.29
N GLY A 141 13.69 6.82 -9.18
CA GLY A 141 14.58 7.50 -10.13
C GLY A 141 14.63 6.81 -11.50
N ASP A 142 14.19 5.53 -11.61
CA ASP A 142 14.00 4.90 -12.91
C ASP A 142 12.64 5.31 -13.51
N TRP A 143 12.67 6.30 -14.39
CA TRP A 143 11.49 6.86 -15.05
C TRP A 143 10.65 5.80 -15.80
N ARG A 144 11.26 4.72 -16.30
CA ARG A 144 10.56 3.65 -17.02
C ARG A 144 9.64 2.89 -16.07
N ARG A 145 10.14 2.57 -14.87
CA ARG A 145 9.39 1.89 -13.83
C ARG A 145 8.33 2.79 -13.24
N LEU A 146 8.66 4.07 -13.01
CA LEU A 146 7.68 5.05 -12.57
C LEU A 146 6.54 5.17 -13.59
N ASN A 147 6.87 5.25 -14.89
CA ASN A 147 5.88 5.30 -15.96
C ASN A 147 4.97 4.06 -15.96
N VAL A 148 5.51 2.87 -15.73
CA VAL A 148 4.69 1.66 -15.58
C VAL A 148 3.71 1.83 -14.43
N ALA A 149 4.16 2.29 -13.25
CA ALA A 149 3.30 2.43 -12.07
C ALA A 149 2.16 3.44 -12.29
N ILE A 150 2.46 4.63 -12.82
CA ILE A 150 1.46 5.69 -12.99
C ILE A 150 0.46 5.42 -14.11
N THR A 151 0.85 4.64 -15.12
CA THR A 151 -0.03 4.29 -16.25
C THR A 151 -0.92 3.07 -16.00
N ARG A 152 -0.89 2.50 -14.79
CA ARG A 152 -1.80 1.39 -14.41
C ARG A 152 -3.18 1.87 -13.99
N ALA A 153 -3.35 3.14 -13.69
CA ALA A 153 -4.61 3.75 -13.30
C ALA A 153 -5.44 4.10 -14.53
N ARG A 154 -6.71 3.65 -14.58
CA ARG A 154 -7.66 4.02 -15.64
C ARG A 154 -8.36 5.33 -15.35
N ARG A 155 -8.75 5.58 -14.10
CA ARG A 155 -9.55 6.74 -13.68
C ARG A 155 -8.83 7.65 -12.69
N GLY A 156 -8.12 7.06 -11.73
CA GLY A 156 -7.51 7.84 -10.66
C GLY A 156 -6.21 7.28 -10.15
N LEU A 157 -5.27 8.19 -9.85
CA LEU A 157 -3.99 7.87 -9.22
C LEU A 157 -3.87 8.65 -7.91
N VAL A 158 -3.63 7.94 -6.81
CA VAL A 158 -3.27 8.51 -5.52
C VAL A 158 -1.80 8.19 -5.26
N VAL A 159 -0.99 9.21 -4.95
CA VAL A 159 0.42 9.02 -4.60
C VAL A 159 0.61 9.34 -3.12
N VAL A 160 1.14 8.37 -2.38
CA VAL A 160 1.53 8.51 -0.97
C VAL A 160 3.04 8.50 -0.90
N GLY A 161 3.63 9.51 -0.30
CA GLY A 161 5.08 9.64 -0.20
C GLY A 161 5.51 10.93 0.50
N ASP A 162 6.81 11.07 0.71
CA ASP A 162 7.42 12.26 1.29
C ASP A 162 7.77 13.28 0.18
N PRO A 163 7.05 14.41 0.11
CA PRO A 163 7.26 15.40 -0.94
C PRO A 163 8.66 16.03 -0.87
N ASP A 164 9.25 16.18 0.31
CA ASP A 164 10.58 16.75 0.47
C ASP A 164 11.67 15.84 -0.11
N THR A 165 11.51 14.53 0.03
CA THR A 165 12.41 13.55 -0.58
C THR A 165 12.21 13.48 -2.09
N LEU A 166 10.95 13.44 -2.55
CA LEU A 166 10.62 13.29 -3.97
C LEU A 166 11.01 14.54 -4.80
N ALA A 167 10.89 15.74 -4.24
CA ALA A 167 11.20 16.98 -4.95
C ALA A 167 12.70 17.26 -5.10
N ARG A 168 13.57 16.56 -4.37
CA ARG A 168 15.04 16.77 -4.42
C ARG A 168 15.75 15.94 -5.47
N ASP A 169 15.09 14.96 -6.07
CA ASP A 169 15.64 14.17 -7.16
C ASP A 169 15.67 15.04 -8.44
N ARG A 170 16.87 15.25 -8.99
CA ARG A 170 17.12 16.09 -10.17
C ARG A 170 17.77 15.29 -11.27
#